data_76ccb855cdf24a88fb2d0f26902a096a
#
_entry.id   76ccb855cdf24a88fb2d0f26902a096a
#
_cell.length_a   1.000
_cell.length_b   1.000
_cell.length_c   1.000
_cell.angle_alpha   90.00
_cell.angle_beta   90.00
_cell.angle_gamma   90.00
#
_symmetry.space_group_name_H-M   'P 1'
#
loop_
_entity.id
_entity.type
_entity.pdbx_description
1 polymer ?
#
loop_
_entity_poly.entity_id
_entity_poly.type
_entity_poly.pdbx_seq_one_letter_code
_entity_poly.pdbx_strand_id
1 'polypeptide(L)'
;QLLESIRILIISFVFLAVSGFSGYSDASIPHEVHTLSQYHLTAPPGLQNKVEFWKKIYSEYSTKHAVVHDIKNLDIVYEVVYLGEKRLSRRARERKLKIVKKKYRNILRKIAKTKNKPSLKGEYKRVFKLVKNDFYKASRHIRAQLGQKDRFREGIERSGLYLAEIKRILKQHGLPDELSVLPHVESSFQIGAFSSAGAAGIWQFTRGTGRLFMRVGYDVDERRDPILATHGAAKLLKRNFKSVRSWPLAITAYNHGLQGMKRAQKKFGNYFVK
;
A
#
# COMPACT_ATOMS: atom_id res chain seq x y z
N GLN A 1 1.80 -8.08 9.15
CA GLN A 1 2.73 -8.51 8.09
C GLN A 1 2.13 -8.34 6.68
N LEU A 2 0.89 -8.75 6.44
CA LEU A 2 0.30 -8.79 5.11
C LEU A 2 -0.14 -7.40 4.58
N LEU A 3 -0.68 -6.53 5.45
CA LEU A 3 -1.05 -5.14 5.12
C LEU A 3 0.19 -4.28 4.79
N GLU A 4 1.33 -4.64 5.32
CA GLU A 4 2.59 -3.91 5.16
C GLU A 4 3.33 -4.31 3.88
N SER A 5 3.34 -5.58 3.53
CA SER A 5 3.76 -6.03 2.19
C SER A 5 2.91 -5.38 1.07
N ILE A 6 1.64 -5.13 1.36
CA ILE A 6 0.68 -4.46 0.50
C ILE A 6 1.04 -2.98 0.27
N ARG A 7 1.48 -2.24 1.30
CA ARG A 7 1.85 -0.82 1.16
C ARG A 7 3.10 -0.62 0.31
N ILE A 8 4.09 -1.51 0.39
CA ILE A 8 5.29 -1.46 -0.47
C ILE A 8 4.95 -1.73 -1.93
N LEU A 9 4.01 -2.63 -2.17
CA LEU A 9 3.50 -2.93 -3.51
C LEU A 9 2.78 -1.74 -4.14
N ILE A 10 2.03 -0.99 -3.33
CA ILE A 10 1.36 0.23 -3.75
C ILE A 10 2.38 1.32 -4.09
N ILE A 11 3.48 1.42 -3.33
CA ILE A 11 4.57 2.36 -3.59
C ILE A 11 5.24 2.06 -4.93
N SER A 12 5.51 0.79 -5.21
CA SER A 12 6.07 0.36 -6.52
C SER A 12 5.13 0.68 -7.68
N PHE A 13 3.82 0.69 -7.45
CA PHE A 13 2.83 1.01 -8.48
C PHE A 13 2.65 2.52 -8.70
N VAL A 14 2.56 3.31 -7.64
CA VAL A 14 2.51 4.78 -7.74
C VAL A 14 3.77 5.29 -8.45
N PHE A 15 4.88 4.62 -8.26
CA PHE A 15 6.13 4.83 -8.94
C PHE A 15 6.03 4.72 -10.48
N LEU A 16 5.47 3.65 -10.99
CA LEU A 16 5.26 3.43 -12.43
C LEU A 16 4.28 4.43 -13.05
N ALA A 17 3.26 4.87 -12.31
CA ALA A 17 2.26 5.80 -12.81
C ALA A 17 2.76 7.26 -12.86
N VAL A 18 3.71 7.65 -11.99
CA VAL A 18 4.26 9.02 -11.91
C VAL A 18 5.49 9.20 -12.79
N SER A 19 6.28 8.14 -13.04
CA SER A 19 7.45 8.20 -13.92
C SER A 19 7.14 8.43 -15.42
N GLY A 20 5.87 8.29 -15.83
CA GLY A 20 5.40 8.66 -17.17
C GLY A 20 5.32 10.17 -17.44
N PHE A 21 5.59 11.03 -16.45
CA PHE A 21 5.50 12.50 -16.56
C PHE A 21 6.83 13.24 -16.44
N SER A 22 7.97 12.56 -16.61
CA SER A 22 9.27 13.23 -16.46
C SER A 22 9.77 13.83 -17.78
N GLY A 23 9.58 15.12 -17.91
CA GLY A 23 10.29 15.98 -18.82
C GLY A 23 10.71 17.25 -18.09
N TYR A 24 11.80 17.22 -17.34
CA TYR A 24 12.57 18.41 -16.96
C TYR A 24 14.03 18.05 -16.71
N SER A 25 14.92 18.83 -17.35
CA SER A 25 16.36 18.69 -17.39
C SER A 25 17.10 19.25 -16.18
N ASP A 26 18.21 18.70 -15.99
CA ASP A 26 19.24 18.72 -14.97
C ASP A 26 19.91 20.09 -14.70
N ALA A 27 20.26 20.35 -13.45
CA ALA A 27 21.29 21.29 -13.03
C ALA A 27 22.10 20.71 -11.86
N SER A 28 23.40 20.77 -11.99
CA SER A 28 24.47 20.17 -11.21
C SER A 28 24.41 20.24 -9.67
N ILE A 29 24.78 19.14 -8.99
CA ILE A 29 24.71 18.93 -7.54
C ILE A 29 26.04 18.39 -7.00
N PRO A 30 26.45 18.75 -5.75
CA PRO A 30 27.71 18.36 -5.14
C PRO A 30 27.82 16.85 -4.80
N HIS A 31 29.03 16.33 -4.84
CA HIS A 31 29.43 14.91 -4.88
C HIS A 31 29.04 14.00 -3.69
N GLU A 32 28.70 14.52 -2.51
CA GLU A 32 28.40 13.70 -1.32
C GLU A 32 26.93 13.19 -1.19
N VAL A 33 26.03 13.71 -2.01
CA VAL A 33 24.59 13.42 -1.93
C VAL A 33 24.22 12.15 -2.70
N HIS A 34 25.11 11.63 -3.55
CA HIS A 34 24.81 10.55 -4.50
C HIS A 34 24.75 9.12 -3.93
N THR A 35 25.24 8.87 -2.73
CA THR A 35 25.48 7.49 -2.24
C THR A 35 24.21 6.70 -1.91
N LEU A 36 23.08 7.32 -1.63
CA LEU A 36 21.83 6.61 -1.34
C LEU A 36 20.87 6.57 -2.51
N SER A 37 20.94 7.53 -3.43
CA SER A 37 20.06 7.64 -4.61
C SER A 37 20.36 6.62 -5.71
N GLN A 38 21.55 5.99 -5.71
CA GLN A 38 21.91 4.94 -6.68
C GLN A 38 21.20 3.61 -6.45
N TYR A 39 20.50 3.43 -5.32
CA TYR A 39 19.71 2.22 -5.06
C TYR A 39 18.31 2.35 -5.66
N HIS A 40 18.11 1.77 -6.83
CA HIS A 40 16.80 1.77 -7.48
C HIS A 40 15.71 1.11 -6.63
N LEU A 41 14.55 1.79 -6.56
CA LEU A 41 13.34 1.29 -5.89
C LEU A 41 12.60 0.31 -6.80
N THR A 42 13.17 -0.85 -7.06
CA THR A 42 12.52 -1.89 -7.85
C THR A 42 11.68 -2.81 -6.96
N ALA A 43 10.54 -3.26 -7.49
CA ALA A 43 9.74 -4.27 -6.82
C ALA A 43 10.54 -5.58 -6.71
N PRO A 44 10.63 -6.19 -5.52
CA PRO A 44 11.31 -7.48 -5.37
C PRO A 44 10.71 -8.54 -6.31
N PRO A 45 11.54 -9.47 -6.84
CA PRO A 45 11.06 -10.58 -7.65
C PRO A 45 9.93 -11.36 -6.96
N GLY A 46 8.94 -11.83 -7.73
CA GLY A 46 7.81 -12.60 -7.21
C GLY A 46 6.66 -11.76 -6.64
N LEU A 47 6.71 -10.42 -6.76
CA LEU A 47 5.62 -9.53 -6.34
C LEU A 47 4.74 -9.03 -7.50
N GLN A 48 5.04 -9.35 -8.75
CA GLN A 48 4.37 -8.82 -9.95
C GLN A 48 2.84 -8.96 -9.87
N ASN A 49 2.35 -10.15 -9.55
CA ASN A 49 0.89 -10.39 -9.45
C ASN A 49 0.23 -9.53 -8.37
N LYS A 50 0.95 -9.29 -7.27
CA LYS A 50 0.45 -8.40 -6.21
C LYS A 50 0.45 -6.95 -6.68
N VAL A 51 1.47 -6.52 -7.43
CA VAL A 51 1.55 -5.19 -8.05
C VAL A 51 0.36 -4.99 -8.99
N GLU A 52 0.08 -5.95 -9.89
CA GLU A 52 -1.04 -5.85 -10.82
C GLU A 52 -2.41 -5.79 -10.12
N PHE A 53 -2.62 -6.53 -9.04
CA PHE A 53 -3.84 -6.42 -8.24
C PHE A 53 -4.02 -5.01 -7.69
N TRP A 54 -2.97 -4.44 -7.06
CA TRP A 54 -3.07 -3.11 -6.47
C TRP A 54 -3.17 -2.02 -7.54
N LYS A 55 -2.52 -2.19 -8.68
CA LYS A 55 -2.68 -1.34 -9.85
C LYS A 55 -4.16 -1.18 -10.22
N LYS A 56 -4.88 -2.28 -10.34
CA LYS A 56 -6.33 -2.26 -10.60
C LYS A 56 -7.12 -1.55 -9.50
N ILE A 57 -6.77 -1.76 -8.23
CA ILE A 57 -7.43 -1.09 -7.10
C ILE A 57 -7.31 0.45 -7.21
N TYR A 58 -6.16 0.97 -7.68
CA TYR A 58 -5.91 2.41 -7.75
C TYR A 58 -6.24 3.05 -9.11
N SER A 59 -6.29 2.27 -10.21
CA SER A 59 -6.52 2.80 -11.56
C SER A 59 -7.88 2.44 -12.16
N GLU A 60 -8.46 1.30 -11.79
CA GLU A 60 -9.71 0.81 -12.41
C GLU A 60 -10.91 0.96 -11.46
N TYR A 61 -10.77 0.57 -10.18
CA TYR A 61 -11.89 0.48 -9.25
C TYR A 61 -11.99 1.71 -8.36
N SER A 62 -13.11 2.45 -8.46
CA SER A 62 -13.44 3.57 -7.57
C SER A 62 -13.96 3.08 -6.22
N THR A 63 -14.20 4.01 -5.27
CA THR A 63 -14.81 3.72 -3.97
C THR A 63 -16.26 3.18 -4.07
N LYS A 64 -16.86 3.20 -5.28
CA LYS A 64 -18.15 2.55 -5.58
C LYS A 64 -18.00 1.04 -5.81
N HIS A 65 -16.79 0.50 -5.83
CA HIS A 65 -16.50 -0.91 -6.07
C HIS A 65 -15.72 -1.53 -4.93
N ALA A 66 -15.94 -2.81 -4.70
CA ALA A 66 -15.12 -3.62 -3.80
C ALA A 66 -14.75 -4.94 -4.48
N VAL A 67 -13.47 -5.28 -4.46
CA VAL A 67 -12.92 -6.51 -5.04
C VAL A 67 -12.88 -7.57 -3.94
N VAL A 68 -13.65 -8.65 -4.11
CA VAL A 68 -13.63 -9.81 -3.20
C VAL A 68 -12.62 -10.82 -3.73
N HIS A 69 -11.57 -11.08 -2.95
CA HIS A 69 -10.39 -11.81 -3.39
C HIS A 69 -9.84 -12.74 -2.29
N ASP A 70 -8.91 -13.63 -2.68
CA ASP A 70 -8.11 -14.39 -1.72
C ASP A 70 -6.92 -13.54 -1.24
N ILE A 71 -6.72 -13.45 0.09
CA ILE A 71 -5.65 -12.60 0.66
C ILE A 71 -4.25 -13.21 0.50
N LYS A 72 -4.16 -14.52 0.27
CA LYS A 72 -2.88 -15.22 0.09
C LYS A 72 -2.46 -15.27 -1.38
N ASN A 73 -3.44 -15.31 -2.28
CA ASN A 73 -3.21 -15.28 -3.71
C ASN A 73 -4.10 -14.20 -4.35
N LEU A 74 -3.54 -13.03 -4.64
CA LEU A 74 -4.26 -11.86 -5.16
C LEU A 74 -4.74 -12.03 -6.61
N ASP A 75 -4.25 -13.05 -7.34
CA ASP A 75 -4.77 -13.41 -8.67
C ASP A 75 -6.18 -13.99 -8.59
N ILE A 76 -6.56 -14.52 -7.41
CA ILE A 76 -7.87 -15.09 -7.17
C ILE A 76 -8.84 -13.98 -6.78
N VAL A 77 -9.50 -13.41 -7.79
CA VAL A 77 -10.59 -12.45 -7.62
C VAL A 77 -11.93 -13.20 -7.81
N TYR A 78 -12.70 -13.30 -6.73
CA TYR A 78 -14.01 -13.98 -6.75
C TYR A 78 -15.09 -13.15 -7.41
N GLU A 79 -15.19 -11.87 -7.05
CA GLU A 79 -16.22 -10.94 -7.54
C GLU A 79 -15.80 -9.49 -7.36
N VAL A 80 -16.14 -8.63 -8.33
CA VAL A 80 -16.10 -7.18 -8.16
C VAL A 80 -17.52 -6.72 -7.85
N VAL A 81 -17.72 -6.23 -6.64
CA VAL A 81 -19.03 -5.84 -6.10
C VAL A 81 -19.25 -4.36 -6.33
N TYR A 82 -20.28 -4.02 -7.11
CA TYR A 82 -20.74 -2.64 -7.19
C TYR A 82 -21.52 -2.26 -5.93
N LEU A 83 -21.12 -1.19 -5.27
CA LEU A 83 -21.70 -0.75 -4.00
C LEU A 83 -22.85 0.23 -4.15
N GLY A 84 -23.01 0.83 -5.33
CA GLY A 84 -24.03 1.82 -5.65
C GLY A 84 -23.46 3.22 -5.89
N GLU A 85 -24.27 4.12 -6.47
CA GLU A 85 -23.86 5.50 -6.76
C GLU A 85 -23.69 6.33 -5.48
N LYS A 86 -24.61 6.19 -4.52
CA LYS A 86 -24.52 6.87 -3.24
C LYS A 86 -23.52 6.16 -2.30
N ARG A 87 -22.67 6.94 -1.66
CA ARG A 87 -21.70 6.42 -0.70
C ARG A 87 -22.41 5.73 0.48
N LEU A 88 -22.22 4.42 0.59
CA LEU A 88 -22.75 3.65 1.72
C LEU A 88 -22.02 4.01 3.02
N SER A 89 -22.75 4.01 4.14
CA SER A 89 -22.12 4.04 5.46
C SER A 89 -21.19 2.82 5.62
N ARG A 90 -20.21 2.94 6.51
CA ARG A 90 -19.28 1.83 6.81
C ARG A 90 -20.03 0.54 7.17
N ARG A 91 -21.05 0.65 8.04
CA ARG A 91 -21.87 -0.49 8.48
C ARG A 91 -22.65 -1.14 7.33
N ALA A 92 -23.27 -0.33 6.46
CA ALA A 92 -24.04 -0.84 5.31
C ALA A 92 -23.13 -1.55 4.31
N ARG A 93 -21.95 -0.98 4.02
CA ARG A 93 -20.92 -1.59 3.16
C ARG A 93 -20.43 -2.91 3.75
N GLU A 94 -20.09 -2.94 5.02
CA GLU A 94 -19.62 -4.15 5.70
C GLU A 94 -20.67 -5.27 5.66
N ARG A 95 -21.96 -4.95 5.85
CA ARG A 95 -23.08 -5.91 5.73
C ARG A 95 -23.16 -6.48 4.32
N LYS A 96 -23.15 -5.63 3.29
CA LYS A 96 -23.19 -6.06 1.88
C LYS A 96 -22.02 -7.01 1.54
N LEU A 97 -20.81 -6.62 1.93
CA LEU A 97 -19.61 -7.43 1.69
C LEU A 97 -19.56 -8.72 2.52
N LYS A 98 -20.15 -8.74 3.72
CA LYS A 98 -20.29 -9.95 4.55
C LYS A 98 -21.12 -11.01 3.83
N ILE A 99 -22.21 -10.60 3.16
CA ILE A 99 -23.08 -11.51 2.37
C ILE A 99 -22.27 -12.14 1.23
N VAL A 100 -21.57 -11.33 0.43
CA VAL A 100 -20.77 -11.81 -0.70
C VAL A 100 -19.64 -12.73 -0.23
N LYS A 101 -18.92 -12.34 0.82
CA LYS A 101 -17.87 -13.21 1.40
C LYS A 101 -18.42 -14.53 1.92
N LYS A 102 -19.64 -14.55 2.49
CA LYS A 102 -20.32 -15.77 2.94
C LYS A 102 -20.68 -16.66 1.75
N LYS A 103 -21.21 -16.08 0.64
CA LYS A 103 -21.49 -16.78 -0.63
C LYS A 103 -20.26 -17.58 -1.08
N TYR A 104 -19.11 -16.92 -1.25
CA TYR A 104 -17.91 -17.58 -1.74
C TYR A 104 -17.30 -18.57 -0.74
N ARG A 105 -17.41 -18.30 0.56
CA ARG A 105 -17.03 -19.28 1.58
C ARG A 105 -17.84 -20.58 1.48
N ASN A 106 -19.13 -20.47 1.28
CA ASN A 106 -20.01 -21.63 1.13
C ASN A 106 -19.73 -22.40 -0.17
N ILE A 107 -19.53 -21.69 -1.30
CA ILE A 107 -19.14 -22.29 -2.57
C ILE A 107 -17.86 -23.11 -2.41
N LEU A 108 -16.79 -22.51 -1.87
CA LEU A 108 -15.50 -23.16 -1.67
C LEU A 108 -15.59 -24.40 -0.75
N ARG A 109 -16.37 -24.29 0.34
CA ARG A 109 -16.60 -25.43 1.25
C ARG A 109 -17.37 -26.56 0.58
N LYS A 110 -18.35 -26.23 -0.27
CA LYS A 110 -19.10 -27.24 -1.04
C LYS A 110 -18.20 -27.92 -2.08
N ILE A 111 -17.39 -27.16 -2.81
CA ILE A 111 -16.40 -27.72 -3.75
C ILE A 111 -15.42 -28.64 -3.02
N ALA A 112 -14.92 -28.24 -1.83
CA ALA A 112 -14.02 -29.06 -1.04
C ALA A 112 -14.60 -30.44 -0.70
N LYS A 113 -15.91 -30.52 -0.44
CA LYS A 113 -16.63 -31.75 -0.08
C LYS A 113 -17.07 -32.57 -1.30
N THR A 114 -17.09 -32.01 -2.51
CA THR A 114 -17.58 -32.68 -3.72
C THR A 114 -16.53 -33.70 -4.20
N LYS A 115 -16.90 -34.98 -4.31
CA LYS A 115 -16.04 -36.07 -4.80
C LYS A 115 -15.82 -35.93 -6.32
N ASN A 116 -16.89 -35.82 -7.12
CA ASN A 116 -16.80 -35.63 -8.57
C ASN A 116 -16.79 -34.13 -8.95
N LYS A 117 -15.61 -33.50 -8.89
CA LYS A 117 -15.43 -32.09 -9.23
C LYS A 117 -15.71 -31.72 -10.70
N PRO A 118 -15.45 -32.57 -11.71
CA PRO A 118 -15.80 -32.29 -13.10
C PRO A 118 -17.29 -32.05 -13.34
N SER A 119 -18.19 -32.60 -12.51
CA SER A 119 -19.65 -32.40 -12.63
C SER A 119 -20.14 -31.03 -12.17
N LEU A 120 -19.26 -30.17 -11.59
CA LEU A 120 -19.64 -28.84 -11.15
C LEU A 120 -20.10 -27.95 -12.30
N LYS A 121 -21.20 -27.19 -12.08
CA LYS A 121 -21.80 -26.26 -13.06
C LYS A 121 -21.80 -24.81 -12.54
N GLY A 122 -22.01 -23.87 -13.46
CA GLY A 122 -22.18 -22.45 -13.15
C GLY A 122 -21.06 -21.86 -12.30
N GLU A 123 -21.42 -21.14 -11.26
CA GLU A 123 -20.50 -20.44 -10.35
C GLU A 123 -19.55 -21.40 -9.62
N TYR A 124 -19.99 -22.62 -9.30
CA TYR A 124 -19.13 -23.64 -8.70
C TYR A 124 -18.00 -24.06 -9.64
N LYS A 125 -18.31 -24.27 -10.93
CA LYS A 125 -17.30 -24.60 -11.96
C LYS A 125 -16.32 -23.45 -12.16
N ARG A 126 -16.81 -22.20 -12.18
CA ARG A 126 -15.97 -20.99 -12.28
C ARG A 126 -14.99 -20.91 -11.11
N VAL A 127 -15.49 -21.00 -9.88
CA VAL A 127 -14.65 -20.92 -8.67
C VAL A 127 -13.70 -22.11 -8.57
N PHE A 128 -14.10 -23.30 -8.99
CA PHE A 128 -13.23 -24.48 -9.05
C PHE A 128 -12.03 -24.26 -9.99
N LYS A 129 -12.25 -23.69 -11.18
CA LYS A 129 -11.17 -23.37 -12.12
C LYS A 129 -10.26 -22.27 -11.61
N LEU A 130 -10.80 -21.29 -10.89
CA LEU A 130 -10.07 -20.14 -10.34
C LEU A 130 -9.15 -20.54 -9.18
N VAL A 131 -9.62 -21.42 -8.28
CA VAL A 131 -8.90 -21.87 -7.08
C VAL A 131 -8.35 -23.27 -7.29
N LYS A 132 -7.22 -23.41 -7.90
CA LYS A 132 -6.68 -24.71 -8.33
C LYS A 132 -6.47 -25.73 -7.20
N ASN A 133 -6.21 -25.31 -5.95
CA ASN A 133 -5.86 -26.16 -4.81
C ASN A 133 -6.50 -25.69 -3.51
N ASP A 134 -6.64 -26.60 -2.53
CA ASP A 134 -7.06 -26.37 -1.13
C ASP A 134 -8.22 -25.40 -0.94
N PHE A 135 -9.39 -25.77 -1.47
CA PHE A 135 -10.62 -24.97 -1.39
C PHE A 135 -11.05 -24.67 0.06
N TYR A 136 -10.79 -25.60 0.99
CA TYR A 136 -11.11 -25.39 2.39
C TYR A 136 -10.27 -24.29 3.00
N LYS A 137 -8.98 -24.27 2.72
CA LYS A 137 -8.05 -23.23 3.14
C LYS A 137 -8.40 -21.88 2.50
N ALA A 138 -8.68 -21.85 1.17
CA ALA A 138 -9.14 -20.66 0.46
C ALA A 138 -10.42 -20.07 1.07
N SER A 139 -11.35 -20.91 1.56
CA SER A 139 -12.59 -20.44 2.21
C SER A 139 -12.34 -19.57 3.46
N ARG A 140 -11.16 -19.65 4.08
CA ARG A 140 -10.75 -18.84 5.25
C ARG A 140 -10.00 -17.56 4.86
N HIS A 141 -9.54 -17.47 3.62
CA HIS A 141 -8.69 -16.38 3.14
C HIS A 141 -9.44 -15.27 2.40
N ILE A 142 -10.77 -15.35 2.30
CA ILE A 142 -11.59 -14.38 1.57
C ILE A 142 -11.54 -13.00 2.26
N ARG A 143 -11.17 -11.98 1.50
CA ARG A 143 -11.18 -10.57 1.90
C ARG A 143 -11.93 -9.73 0.85
N ALA A 144 -12.20 -8.49 1.21
CA ALA A 144 -12.74 -7.51 0.27
C ALA A 144 -11.92 -6.23 0.39
N GLN A 145 -11.44 -5.76 -0.76
CA GLN A 145 -10.67 -4.52 -0.90
C GLN A 145 -11.53 -3.48 -1.61
N LEU A 146 -11.68 -2.30 -1.00
CA LEU A 146 -12.37 -1.17 -1.63
C LEU A 146 -11.48 -0.56 -2.71
N GLY A 147 -12.05 -0.23 -3.87
CA GLY A 147 -11.36 0.52 -4.91
C GLY A 147 -10.94 1.91 -4.42
N GLN A 148 -9.91 2.49 -5.05
CA GLN A 148 -9.28 3.74 -4.63
C GLN A 148 -9.08 4.73 -5.78
N LYS A 149 -9.53 4.42 -7.00
CA LYS A 149 -9.28 5.24 -8.21
C LYS A 149 -9.63 6.72 -8.03
N ASP A 150 -10.82 7.00 -7.51
CA ASP A 150 -11.31 8.35 -7.25
C ASP A 150 -10.44 9.08 -6.22
N ARG A 151 -10.13 8.45 -5.10
CA ARG A 151 -9.26 9.02 -4.07
C ARG A 151 -7.83 9.24 -4.55
N PHE A 152 -7.34 8.32 -5.38
CA PHE A 152 -6.00 8.43 -5.94
C PHE A 152 -5.90 9.62 -6.90
N ARG A 153 -6.92 9.83 -7.77
CA ARG A 153 -7.02 11.01 -8.63
C ARG A 153 -7.00 12.31 -7.82
N GLU A 154 -7.87 12.41 -6.81
CA GLU A 154 -7.88 13.55 -5.90
C GLU A 154 -6.53 13.75 -5.20
N GLY A 155 -5.83 12.66 -4.88
CA GLY A 155 -4.49 12.69 -4.29
C GLY A 155 -3.45 13.27 -5.27
N ILE A 156 -3.53 12.93 -6.56
CA ILE A 156 -2.66 13.50 -7.60
C ILE A 156 -2.88 15.01 -7.69
N GLU A 157 -4.13 15.47 -7.74
CA GLU A 157 -4.48 16.90 -7.77
C GLU A 157 -3.90 17.63 -6.55
N ARG A 158 -4.11 17.10 -5.33
CA ARG A 158 -3.56 17.70 -4.11
C ARG A 158 -2.04 17.70 -4.07
N SER A 159 -1.39 16.66 -4.62
CA SER A 159 0.08 16.55 -4.62
C SER A 159 0.77 17.65 -5.43
N GLY A 160 0.11 18.20 -6.45
CA GLY A 160 0.66 19.26 -7.26
C GLY A 160 1.17 20.46 -6.47
N LEU A 161 0.57 20.76 -5.32
CA LEU A 161 0.99 21.85 -4.44
C LEU A 161 2.30 21.60 -3.68
N TYR A 162 2.69 20.34 -3.48
CA TYR A 162 3.78 19.98 -2.56
C TYR A 162 4.85 19.10 -3.18
N LEU A 163 4.55 18.43 -4.30
CA LEU A 163 5.40 17.36 -4.84
C LEU A 163 6.80 17.84 -5.20
N ALA A 164 6.92 19.03 -5.81
CA ALA A 164 8.22 19.60 -6.15
C ALA A 164 9.08 19.85 -4.91
N GLU A 165 8.48 20.45 -3.88
CA GLU A 165 9.19 20.76 -2.63
C GLU A 165 9.53 19.49 -1.84
N ILE A 166 8.63 18.50 -1.81
CA ILE A 166 8.90 17.21 -1.20
C ILE A 166 10.09 16.52 -1.87
N LYS A 167 10.15 16.50 -3.19
CA LYS A 167 11.29 15.96 -3.95
C LYS A 167 12.59 16.70 -3.61
N ARG A 168 12.54 18.04 -3.58
CA ARG A 168 13.69 18.87 -3.21
C ARG A 168 14.22 18.51 -1.81
N ILE A 169 13.32 18.37 -0.82
CA ILE A 169 13.68 17.99 0.55
C ILE A 169 14.30 16.59 0.59
N LEU A 170 13.69 15.60 -0.08
CA LEU A 170 14.23 14.23 -0.15
C LEU A 170 15.65 14.25 -0.72
N LYS A 171 15.88 14.98 -1.82
CA LYS A 171 17.18 15.14 -2.45
C LYS A 171 18.20 15.80 -1.51
N GLN A 172 17.82 16.85 -0.76
CA GLN A 172 18.67 17.46 0.26
C GLN A 172 19.11 16.48 1.37
N HIS A 173 18.24 15.52 1.71
CA HIS A 173 18.58 14.45 2.65
C HIS A 173 19.37 13.28 2.01
N GLY A 174 19.69 13.34 0.72
CA GLY A 174 20.36 12.28 -0.03
C GLY A 174 19.49 11.05 -0.26
N LEU A 175 18.20 11.24 -0.40
CA LEU A 175 17.21 10.18 -0.59
C LEU A 175 16.68 10.17 -2.03
N PRO A 176 16.28 8.99 -2.56
CA PRO A 176 15.58 8.90 -3.83
C PRO A 176 14.31 9.77 -3.81
N ASP A 177 14.13 10.59 -4.86
CA ASP A 177 12.97 11.48 -4.97
C ASP A 177 11.65 10.72 -5.21
N GLU A 178 11.77 9.48 -5.65
CA GLU A 178 10.67 8.53 -5.79
C GLU A 178 9.93 8.26 -4.48
N LEU A 179 10.58 8.40 -3.34
CA LEU A 179 9.92 8.30 -2.03
C LEU A 179 8.84 9.38 -1.83
N SER A 180 8.83 10.42 -2.66
CA SER A 180 7.79 11.45 -2.69
C SER A 180 6.37 10.93 -2.98
N VAL A 181 6.25 9.71 -3.48
CA VAL A 181 4.95 9.07 -3.74
C VAL A 181 4.31 8.42 -2.50
N LEU A 182 5.06 8.25 -1.41
CA LEU A 182 4.55 7.64 -0.18
C LEU A 182 3.29 8.30 0.37
N PRO A 183 3.14 9.64 0.38
CA PRO A 183 1.92 10.30 0.84
C PRO A 183 0.65 9.92 0.06
N HIS A 184 0.76 9.48 -1.21
CA HIS A 184 -0.42 8.96 -1.93
C HIS A 184 -0.99 7.72 -1.26
N VAL A 185 -0.12 6.86 -0.75
CA VAL A 185 -0.52 5.62 -0.08
C VAL A 185 -0.94 5.87 1.37
N GLU A 186 -0.26 6.77 2.06
CA GLU A 186 -0.50 7.05 3.47
C GLU A 186 -1.81 7.83 3.70
N SER A 187 -2.07 8.86 2.88
CA SER A 187 -3.21 9.77 3.09
C SER A 187 -3.91 10.25 1.82
N SER A 188 -3.46 9.85 0.63
CA SER A 188 -3.81 10.50 -0.64
C SER A 188 -3.55 12.02 -0.61
N PHE A 189 -2.43 12.44 -0.02
CA PHE A 189 -2.05 13.85 0.19
C PHE A 189 -3.07 14.69 0.98
N GLN A 190 -3.86 14.09 1.86
CA GLN A 190 -4.78 14.84 2.72
C GLN A 190 -4.04 15.42 3.93
N ILE A 191 -3.86 16.75 3.97
CA ILE A 191 -3.19 17.45 5.08
C ILE A 191 -3.91 17.22 6.41
N GLY A 192 -5.25 17.27 6.39
CA GLY A 192 -6.09 17.05 7.56
C GLY A 192 -6.29 15.58 7.92
N ALA A 193 -5.62 14.63 7.26
CA ALA A 193 -5.80 13.20 7.53
C ALA A 193 -5.44 12.87 8.99
N PHE A 194 -6.36 12.15 9.64
CA PHE A 194 -6.18 11.65 10.99
C PHE A 194 -6.74 10.23 11.09
N SER A 195 -5.90 9.27 11.49
CA SER A 195 -6.30 7.87 11.60
C SER A 195 -6.86 7.55 12.99
N SER A 196 -7.63 6.46 13.11
CA SER A 196 -8.09 5.94 14.40
C SER A 196 -6.95 5.55 15.35
N ALA A 197 -5.75 5.32 14.82
CA ALA A 197 -4.54 5.06 15.60
C ALA A 197 -3.75 6.33 15.95
N GLY A 198 -4.30 7.53 15.69
CA GLY A 198 -3.69 8.81 16.01
C GLY A 198 -2.57 9.23 15.05
N ALA A 199 -2.44 8.61 13.87
CA ALA A 199 -1.52 9.07 12.84
C ALA A 199 -2.10 10.30 12.13
N ALA A 200 -1.26 11.30 11.80
CA ALA A 200 -1.68 12.59 11.28
C ALA A 200 -0.85 13.07 10.08
N GLY A 201 -1.49 13.93 9.26
CA GLY A 201 -0.88 14.61 8.13
C GLY A 201 -0.65 13.72 6.90
N ILE A 202 -0.01 14.29 5.88
CA ILE A 202 0.20 13.58 4.59
C ILE A 202 1.09 12.34 4.75
N TRP A 203 2.03 12.35 5.71
CA TRP A 203 2.98 11.27 5.99
C TRP A 203 2.49 10.29 7.06
N GLN A 204 1.31 10.51 7.66
CA GLN A 204 0.69 9.64 8.67
C GLN A 204 1.62 9.27 9.83
N PHE A 205 2.35 10.25 10.36
CA PHE A 205 3.13 10.02 11.59
C PHE A 205 2.24 9.76 12.79
N THR A 206 2.51 8.70 13.53
CA THR A 206 1.97 8.55 14.90
C THR A 206 2.60 9.59 15.85
N ARG A 207 1.95 9.90 16.97
CA ARG A 207 2.53 10.84 17.97
C ARG A 207 3.93 10.40 18.43
N GLY A 208 4.09 9.12 18.78
CA GLY A 208 5.36 8.61 19.28
C GLY A 208 6.48 8.71 18.26
N THR A 209 6.21 8.33 17.00
CA THR A 209 7.22 8.42 15.93
C THR A 209 7.49 9.88 15.55
N GLY A 210 6.44 10.72 15.49
CA GLY A 210 6.59 12.14 15.15
C GLY A 210 7.49 12.90 16.11
N ARG A 211 7.35 12.69 17.41
CA ARG A 211 8.18 13.34 18.46
C ARG A 211 9.68 13.07 18.33
N LEU A 212 10.07 12.03 17.62
CA LEU A 212 11.50 11.75 17.38
C LEU A 212 12.12 12.69 16.32
N PHE A 213 11.31 13.38 15.52
CA PHE A 213 11.77 14.12 14.35
C PHE A 213 11.22 15.53 14.22
N MET A 214 10.14 15.86 14.96
CA MET A 214 9.44 17.13 14.88
C MET A 214 8.70 17.45 16.18
N ARG A 215 8.20 18.69 16.32
CA ARG A 215 7.39 19.11 17.46
C ARG A 215 5.99 18.51 17.37
N VAL A 216 5.58 17.76 18.40
CA VAL A 216 4.24 17.18 18.52
C VAL A 216 3.77 17.38 19.96
N GLY A 217 3.21 18.54 20.22
CA GLY A 217 2.67 18.97 21.50
C GLY A 217 1.15 19.10 21.49
N TYR A 218 0.67 19.87 22.44
CA TYR A 218 -0.73 20.28 22.54
C TYR A 218 -1.00 21.50 21.67
N ASP A 219 -0.08 22.46 21.72
CA ASP A 219 -0.09 23.76 21.02
C ASP A 219 0.31 23.65 19.56
N VAL A 220 1.29 22.80 19.25
CA VAL A 220 1.86 22.63 17.90
C VAL A 220 1.94 21.17 17.53
N ASP A 221 1.42 20.82 16.36
CA ASP A 221 1.51 19.49 15.77
C ASP A 221 2.05 19.55 14.33
N GLU A 222 3.39 19.58 14.22
CA GLU A 222 4.11 19.68 12.93
C GLU A 222 3.87 18.48 11.98
N ARG A 223 3.26 17.40 12.46
CA ARG A 223 2.87 16.28 11.59
C ARG A 223 1.85 16.69 10.52
N ARG A 224 1.13 17.81 10.77
CA ARG A 224 0.12 18.37 9.85
C ARG A 224 0.71 19.38 8.87
N ASP A 225 1.94 19.84 9.10
CA ASP A 225 2.66 20.66 8.14
C ASP A 225 3.31 19.74 7.09
N PRO A 226 2.96 19.87 5.79
CA PRO A 226 3.50 19.00 4.75
C PRO A 226 5.02 19.08 4.62
N ILE A 227 5.62 20.26 4.87
CA ILE A 227 7.04 20.52 4.67
C ILE A 227 7.83 19.99 5.87
N LEU A 228 7.45 20.37 7.08
CA LEU A 228 8.10 19.93 8.32
C LEU A 228 7.97 18.40 8.49
N ALA A 229 6.78 17.84 8.18
CA ALA A 229 6.58 16.41 8.19
C ALA A 229 7.42 15.69 7.12
N THR A 230 7.72 16.32 5.97
CA THR A 230 8.62 15.75 4.95
C THR A 230 10.05 15.67 5.45
N HIS A 231 10.56 16.69 6.13
CA HIS A 231 11.87 16.60 6.78
C HIS A 231 11.92 15.47 7.83
N GLY A 232 10.85 15.30 8.61
CA GLY A 232 10.71 14.19 9.55
C GLY A 232 10.72 12.82 8.86
N ALA A 233 9.97 12.69 7.76
CA ALA A 233 9.89 11.47 6.97
C ALA A 233 11.25 11.12 6.32
N ALA A 234 11.96 12.12 5.80
CA ALA A 234 13.29 11.94 5.24
C ALA A 234 14.27 11.40 6.28
N LYS A 235 14.29 11.99 7.49
CA LYS A 235 15.14 11.52 8.60
C LYS A 235 14.79 10.07 8.98
N LEU A 236 13.50 9.74 9.11
CA LEU A 236 13.04 8.40 9.45
C LEU A 236 13.43 7.37 8.38
N LEU A 237 13.18 7.66 7.10
CA LEU A 237 13.51 6.77 5.97
C LEU A 237 15.02 6.55 5.85
N LYS A 238 15.82 7.62 6.01
CA LYS A 238 17.30 7.54 6.04
C LYS A 238 17.79 6.65 7.17
N ARG A 239 17.25 6.82 8.40
CA ARG A 239 17.57 5.96 9.55
C ARG A 239 17.21 4.50 9.29
N ASN A 240 16.02 4.24 8.73
CA ASN A 240 15.59 2.89 8.40
C ASN A 240 16.53 2.25 7.37
N PHE A 241 16.83 2.96 6.26
CA PHE A 241 17.73 2.45 5.22
C PHE A 241 19.14 2.17 5.76
N LYS A 242 19.73 3.10 6.52
CA LYS A 242 21.04 2.87 7.15
C LYS A 242 21.07 1.60 8.01
N SER A 243 19.93 1.24 8.63
CA SER A 243 19.84 0.09 9.53
C SER A 243 19.64 -1.23 8.82
N VAL A 244 18.87 -1.27 7.72
CA VAL A 244 18.50 -2.53 7.03
C VAL A 244 19.12 -2.67 5.63
N ARG A 245 19.77 -1.63 5.10
CA ARG A 245 20.47 -1.59 3.82
C ARG A 245 19.66 -2.11 2.62
N SER A 246 18.34 -1.94 2.67
CA SER A 246 17.41 -2.38 1.64
C SER A 246 16.20 -1.44 1.62
N TRP A 247 15.89 -0.83 0.46
CA TRP A 247 14.75 0.07 0.34
C TRP A 247 13.41 -0.64 0.60
N PRO A 248 13.14 -1.84 0.06
CA PRO A 248 11.93 -2.56 0.40
C PRO A 248 11.75 -2.78 1.92
N LEU A 249 12.84 -3.13 2.62
CA LEU A 249 12.79 -3.30 4.07
C LEU A 249 12.69 -1.96 4.82
N ALA A 250 13.36 -0.91 4.34
CA ALA A 250 13.31 0.42 4.95
C ALA A 250 11.92 1.06 4.87
N ILE A 251 11.26 0.92 3.72
CA ILE A 251 9.88 1.35 3.50
C ILE A 251 8.91 0.50 4.34
N THR A 252 9.13 -0.81 4.43
CA THR A 252 8.32 -1.66 5.31
C THR A 252 8.50 -1.24 6.78
N ALA A 253 9.72 -0.88 7.18
CA ALA A 253 10.01 -0.41 8.53
C ALA A 253 9.28 0.91 8.86
N TYR A 254 8.93 1.73 7.87
CA TYR A 254 8.13 2.94 8.07
C TYR A 254 6.80 2.63 8.78
N ASN A 255 6.15 1.53 8.37
CA ASN A 255 4.87 1.10 8.91
C ASN A 255 4.99 0.06 10.04
N HIS A 256 5.93 -0.86 9.94
CA HIS A 256 6.07 -2.00 10.87
C HIS A 256 7.00 -1.71 12.05
N GLY A 257 7.72 -0.60 11.96
CA GLY A 257 8.76 -0.24 12.91
C GLY A 257 10.09 -0.96 12.63
N LEU A 258 11.17 -0.20 12.82
CA LEU A 258 12.54 -0.65 12.50
C LEU A 258 12.95 -1.92 13.24
N GLN A 259 12.60 -2.03 14.53
CA GLN A 259 12.98 -3.20 15.34
C GLN A 259 12.30 -4.49 14.85
N GLY A 260 11.04 -4.38 14.41
CA GLY A 260 10.33 -5.51 13.78
C GLY A 260 11.03 -5.99 12.52
N MET A 261 11.46 -5.04 11.67
CA MET A 261 12.16 -5.38 10.44
C MET A 261 13.57 -5.94 10.68
N LYS A 262 14.32 -5.44 11.66
CA LYS A 262 15.61 -6.03 12.05
C LYS A 262 15.47 -7.49 12.50
N ARG A 263 14.45 -7.79 13.32
CA ARG A 263 14.15 -9.18 13.71
C ARG A 263 13.81 -10.07 12.51
N ALA A 264 12.98 -9.54 11.59
CA ALA A 264 12.62 -10.26 10.38
C ALA A 264 13.86 -10.50 9.49
N GLN A 265 14.69 -9.49 9.28
CA GLN A 265 15.94 -9.59 8.51
C GLN A 265 16.91 -10.62 9.13
N LYS A 266 17.09 -10.62 10.46
CA LYS A 266 17.91 -11.61 11.17
C LYS A 266 17.39 -13.03 10.97
N LYS A 267 16.05 -13.22 10.94
CA LYS A 267 15.42 -14.55 10.82
C LYS A 267 15.36 -15.06 9.37
N PHE A 268 15.17 -14.19 8.39
CA PHE A 268 14.85 -14.56 7.02
C PHE A 268 15.86 -14.02 5.99
N GLY A 269 16.91 -13.31 6.42
CA GLY A 269 17.86 -12.62 5.53
C GLY A 269 17.22 -11.41 4.85
N ASN A 270 17.88 -10.96 3.77
CA ASN A 270 17.37 -9.85 2.94
C ASN A 270 16.28 -10.27 1.94
N TYR A 271 15.83 -11.50 2.01
CA TYR A 271 14.75 -11.99 1.16
C TYR A 271 13.43 -11.36 1.58
N PHE A 272 12.86 -10.57 0.68
CA PHE A 272 11.60 -9.86 0.91
C PHE A 272 10.36 -10.76 0.76
N VAL A 273 10.51 -11.84 0.00
CA VAL A 273 9.44 -12.81 -0.28
C VAL A 273 9.96 -14.21 0.01
N LYS A 274 9.40 -14.85 1.00
CA LYS A 274 9.43 -16.30 1.22
C LYS A 274 8.02 -16.83 1.31
#